data_830ac6bc1b8465a21ea106110afd7424
#
_entry.id   830ac6bc1b8465a21ea106110afd7424
#
_cell.length_a   1.000
_cell.length_b   1.000
_cell.length_c   1.000
_cell.angle_alpha   90.00
_cell.angle_beta   90.00
_cell.angle_gamma   90.00
#
_symmetry.space_group_name_H-M   'P 1'
#
loop_
_entity.id
_entity.type
_entity.pdbx_description
1 polymer ?
#
loop_
_entity_poly.entity_id
_entity_poly.type
_entity_poly.pdbx_seq_one_letter_code
_entity_poly.pdbx_strand_id
1 'polypeptide(L)'
;AEFAMALRIKPDMVTFVPERRQELTTEGGLDVRGNQKFLKKNIQRLKKAGILSSLFIDANPLQVKAGKGVEADFVEIHTGKYSDAPDEASRDKEFERIGQAIRQAHQLGLRVNIGHGLDYQNVSPFTRIPGIEEYSIGHSIIARAVLVGLDRAVREMKELIQAGGR
;
A
#
# COMPACT_ATOMS: atom_id res chain seq x y z
N ALA A 1 -21.96 3.74 -2.05
CA ALA A 1 -21.95 5.15 -1.60
C ALA A 1 -20.59 5.81 -1.83
N GLU A 2 -19.51 5.24 -1.35
CA GLU A 2 -18.15 5.82 -1.33
C GLU A 2 -17.55 6.05 -2.73
N PHE A 3 -17.68 5.07 -3.63
CA PHE A 3 -17.21 5.22 -5.01
C PHE A 3 -17.90 6.37 -5.77
N ALA A 4 -19.20 6.58 -5.54
CA ALA A 4 -19.93 7.70 -6.13
C ALA A 4 -19.46 9.05 -5.54
N MET A 5 -19.10 9.08 -4.27
CA MET A 5 -18.52 10.24 -3.60
C MET A 5 -17.15 10.58 -4.19
N ALA A 6 -16.27 9.59 -4.37
CA ALA A 6 -14.97 9.77 -4.99
C ALA A 6 -15.07 10.40 -6.38
N LEU A 7 -15.98 9.91 -7.23
CA LEU A 7 -16.22 10.49 -8.57
C LEU A 7 -16.72 11.95 -8.54
N ARG A 8 -17.42 12.34 -7.46
CA ARG A 8 -17.91 13.72 -7.28
C ARG A 8 -16.84 14.66 -6.76
N ILE A 9 -16.05 14.19 -5.76
CA ILE A 9 -15.00 14.96 -5.10
C ILE A 9 -13.76 15.08 -6.00
N LYS A 10 -13.49 14.04 -6.81
CA LYS A 10 -12.32 13.92 -7.69
C LYS A 10 -10.99 14.05 -6.92
N PRO A 11 -10.69 13.16 -5.97
CA PRO A 11 -9.38 13.12 -5.35
C PRO A 11 -8.31 12.75 -6.38
N ASP A 12 -7.04 12.98 -6.07
CA ASP A 12 -5.93 12.60 -6.95
C ASP A 12 -5.86 11.09 -7.16
N MET A 13 -6.15 10.30 -6.12
CA MET A 13 -6.12 8.83 -6.17
C MET A 13 -7.22 8.19 -5.33
N VAL A 14 -7.67 7.00 -5.75
CA VAL A 14 -8.58 6.13 -5.01
C VAL A 14 -7.93 4.77 -4.84
N THR A 15 -7.73 4.35 -3.58
CA THR A 15 -7.26 3.01 -3.25
C THR A 15 -8.45 2.08 -2.97
N PHE A 16 -8.52 0.96 -3.70
CA PHE A 16 -9.46 -0.11 -3.42
C PHE A 16 -8.89 -1.03 -2.35
N VAL A 17 -9.63 -1.19 -1.27
CA VAL A 17 -9.29 -2.07 -0.13
C VAL A 17 -10.37 -3.13 0.05
N PRO A 18 -10.08 -4.30 0.68
CA PRO A 18 -11.11 -5.25 1.04
C PRO A 18 -12.03 -4.62 2.10
N GLU A 19 -13.35 -4.77 1.92
CA GLU A 19 -14.34 -4.33 2.89
C GLU A 19 -14.82 -5.54 3.70
N ARG A 20 -14.38 -5.67 4.94
CA ARG A 20 -14.94 -6.61 5.90
C ARG A 20 -15.57 -5.83 7.04
N ARG A 21 -16.90 -5.88 7.13
CA ARG A 21 -17.70 -5.09 8.09
C ARG A 21 -17.43 -5.37 9.58
N GLN A 22 -16.62 -6.37 9.90
CA GLN A 22 -16.38 -6.82 11.28
C GLN A 22 -14.94 -6.60 11.77
N GLU A 23 -14.07 -6.03 10.95
CA GLU A 23 -12.65 -5.85 11.30
C GLU A 23 -12.35 -4.39 11.61
N LEU A 24 -11.64 -4.14 12.72
CA LEU A 24 -11.14 -2.81 13.09
C LEU A 24 -9.96 -2.38 12.21
N THR A 25 -9.30 -3.35 11.55
CA THR A 25 -8.17 -3.16 10.64
C THR A 25 -8.29 -4.09 9.43
N THR A 26 -7.63 -3.74 8.32
CA THR A 26 -7.60 -4.58 7.12
C THR A 26 -6.54 -5.68 7.29
N GLU A 27 -6.96 -6.89 7.62
CA GLU A 27 -6.06 -8.03 7.90
C GLU A 27 -5.42 -8.67 6.67
N GLY A 28 -5.76 -8.25 5.47
CA GLY A 28 -5.20 -8.80 4.23
C GLY A 28 -5.51 -7.93 3.02
N GLY A 29 -4.83 -8.23 1.91
CA GLY A 29 -5.01 -7.52 0.65
C GLY A 29 -6.29 -7.89 -0.08
N LEU A 30 -6.71 -7.02 -1.00
CA LEU A 30 -7.85 -7.21 -1.90
C LEU A 30 -7.61 -8.41 -2.83
N ASP A 31 -8.60 -9.28 -2.97
CA ASP A 31 -8.58 -10.32 -4.02
C ASP A 31 -8.95 -9.74 -5.39
N VAL A 32 -7.92 -9.23 -6.08
CA VAL A 32 -8.07 -8.65 -7.42
C VAL A 32 -8.45 -9.72 -8.43
N ARG A 33 -7.91 -10.92 -8.32
CA ARG A 33 -8.17 -12.04 -9.25
C ARG A 33 -9.65 -12.43 -9.25
N GLY A 34 -10.24 -12.54 -8.07
CA GLY A 34 -11.67 -12.87 -7.93
C GLY A 34 -12.60 -11.76 -8.36
N ASN A 35 -12.12 -10.51 -8.38
CA ASN A 35 -12.94 -9.32 -8.60
C ASN A 35 -12.62 -8.54 -9.88
N GLN A 36 -11.94 -9.15 -10.87
CA GLN A 36 -11.41 -8.45 -12.05
C GLN A 36 -12.45 -7.66 -12.82
N LYS A 37 -13.63 -8.23 -13.10
CA LYS A 37 -14.68 -7.54 -13.86
C LYS A 37 -15.17 -6.28 -13.16
N PHE A 38 -15.39 -6.38 -11.85
CA PHE A 38 -15.84 -5.25 -11.03
C PHE A 38 -14.77 -4.16 -10.96
N LEU A 39 -13.53 -4.54 -10.66
CA LEU A 39 -12.41 -3.61 -10.53
C LEU A 39 -12.11 -2.91 -11.85
N LYS A 40 -11.99 -3.64 -12.94
CA LYS A 40 -11.72 -3.05 -14.27
C LYS A 40 -12.78 -2.02 -14.67
N LYS A 41 -14.07 -2.34 -14.48
CA LYS A 41 -15.16 -1.39 -14.74
C LYS A 41 -15.03 -0.11 -13.94
N ASN A 42 -14.70 -0.21 -12.65
CA ASN A 42 -14.60 0.97 -11.77
C ASN A 42 -13.31 1.76 -12.02
N ILE A 43 -12.18 1.08 -12.27
CA ILE A 43 -10.91 1.73 -12.65
C ILE A 43 -11.08 2.53 -13.94
N GLN A 44 -11.76 2.00 -14.96
CA GLN A 44 -12.04 2.76 -16.18
C GLN A 44 -12.91 4.01 -15.93
N ARG A 45 -13.82 3.95 -14.95
CA ARG A 45 -14.60 5.14 -14.55
C ARG A 45 -13.73 6.19 -13.85
N LEU A 46 -12.81 5.77 -12.96
CA LEU A 46 -11.84 6.67 -12.34
C LEU A 46 -10.96 7.34 -13.39
N LYS A 47 -10.42 6.54 -14.32
CA LYS A 47 -9.56 7.03 -15.40
C LYS A 47 -10.26 8.08 -16.28
N LYS A 48 -11.55 7.85 -16.63
CA LYS A 48 -12.36 8.86 -17.34
C LYS A 48 -12.59 10.15 -16.55
N ALA A 49 -12.55 10.07 -15.23
CA ALA A 49 -12.68 11.23 -14.34
C ALA A 49 -11.33 11.93 -14.03
N GLY A 50 -10.20 11.39 -14.54
CA GLY A 50 -8.86 11.89 -14.27
C GLY A 50 -8.33 11.52 -12.88
N ILE A 51 -8.85 10.43 -12.28
CA ILE A 51 -8.50 9.96 -10.93
C ILE A 51 -7.62 8.73 -11.06
N LEU A 52 -6.46 8.71 -10.38
CA LEU A 52 -5.58 7.55 -10.32
C LEU A 52 -6.22 6.43 -9.49
N SER A 53 -5.91 5.19 -9.83
CA SER A 53 -6.39 4.00 -9.14
C SER A 53 -5.25 3.27 -8.46
N SER A 54 -5.44 2.86 -7.21
CA SER A 54 -4.54 2.02 -6.44
C SER A 54 -5.28 0.79 -5.92
N LEU A 55 -4.57 -0.35 -5.84
CA LEU A 55 -5.11 -1.60 -5.31
C LEU A 55 -4.28 -2.03 -4.11
N PHE A 56 -4.88 -2.11 -2.93
CA PHE A 56 -4.25 -2.63 -1.73
C PHE A 56 -4.21 -4.16 -1.77
N ILE A 57 -3.04 -4.75 -1.98
CA ILE A 57 -2.87 -6.18 -2.24
C ILE A 57 -1.79 -6.81 -1.36
N ASP A 58 -1.93 -8.09 -1.07
CA ASP A 58 -0.82 -8.87 -0.49
C ASP A 58 0.36 -8.96 -1.47
N ALA A 59 1.57 -9.19 -0.94
CA ALA A 59 2.79 -9.47 -1.69
C ALA A 59 2.69 -10.84 -2.40
N ASN A 60 1.80 -10.93 -3.39
CA ASN A 60 1.50 -12.14 -4.14
C ASN A 60 1.62 -11.86 -5.65
N PRO A 61 2.50 -12.59 -6.37
CA PRO A 61 2.74 -12.41 -7.80
C PRO A 61 1.47 -12.46 -8.67
N LEU A 62 0.50 -13.29 -8.28
CA LEU A 62 -0.75 -13.43 -9.03
C LEU A 62 -1.68 -12.23 -8.83
N GLN A 63 -1.67 -11.62 -7.65
CA GLN A 63 -2.44 -10.39 -7.39
C GLN A 63 -1.81 -9.19 -8.11
N VAL A 64 -0.48 -9.07 -8.10
CA VAL A 64 0.26 -8.04 -8.85
C VAL A 64 -0.06 -8.13 -10.34
N LYS A 65 0.02 -9.33 -10.93
CA LYS A 65 -0.34 -9.55 -12.34
C LYS A 65 -1.80 -9.21 -12.64
N ALA A 66 -2.71 -9.55 -11.74
CA ALA A 66 -4.12 -9.22 -11.88
C ALA A 66 -4.35 -7.70 -11.80
N GLY A 67 -3.60 -6.96 -10.96
CA GLY A 67 -3.61 -5.50 -10.89
C GLY A 67 -3.31 -4.86 -12.25
N LYS A 68 -2.29 -5.36 -12.95
CA LYS A 68 -2.01 -4.94 -14.32
C LYS A 68 -3.15 -5.29 -15.28
N GLY A 69 -3.74 -6.47 -15.14
CA GLY A 69 -4.85 -6.95 -16.00
C GLY A 69 -6.12 -6.10 -15.89
N VAL A 70 -6.37 -5.50 -14.73
CA VAL A 70 -7.49 -4.56 -14.52
C VAL A 70 -7.13 -3.10 -14.84
N GLU A 71 -5.90 -2.84 -15.32
CA GLU A 71 -5.42 -1.52 -15.75
C GLU A 71 -5.29 -0.51 -14.60
N ALA A 72 -4.97 -0.98 -13.39
CA ALA A 72 -4.65 -0.11 -12.27
C ALA A 72 -3.38 0.71 -12.53
N ASP A 73 -3.31 1.90 -11.95
CA ASP A 73 -2.14 2.78 -12.02
C ASP A 73 -1.11 2.39 -10.96
N PHE A 74 -1.57 2.05 -9.76
CA PHE A 74 -0.77 1.66 -8.61
C PHE A 74 -1.18 0.31 -8.03
N VAL A 75 -0.23 -0.30 -7.36
CA VAL A 75 -0.47 -1.29 -6.30
C VAL A 75 0.11 -0.77 -4.99
N GLU A 76 -0.63 -0.90 -3.91
CA GLU A 76 -0.15 -0.69 -2.55
C GLU A 76 0.08 -2.07 -1.92
N ILE A 77 1.35 -2.43 -1.71
CA ILE A 77 1.72 -3.74 -1.17
C ILE A 77 1.53 -3.74 0.35
N HIS A 78 0.71 -4.66 0.84
CA HIS A 78 0.44 -4.87 2.26
C HIS A 78 1.68 -5.38 2.99
N THR A 79 2.12 -4.65 4.02
CA THR A 79 3.31 -4.98 4.82
C THR A 79 3.00 -5.56 6.20
N GLY A 80 1.73 -5.82 6.54
CA GLY A 80 1.32 -6.30 7.86
C GLY A 80 2.00 -7.61 8.28
N LYS A 81 2.10 -8.59 7.37
CA LYS A 81 2.77 -9.87 7.69
C LYS A 81 4.26 -9.72 8.03
N TYR A 82 4.91 -8.72 7.44
CA TYR A 82 6.28 -8.35 7.81
C TYR A 82 6.33 -7.73 9.20
N SER A 83 5.41 -6.81 9.50
CA SER A 83 5.35 -6.12 10.78
C SER A 83 5.00 -7.04 11.93
N ASP A 84 4.09 -7.98 11.70
CA ASP A 84 3.56 -8.92 12.70
C ASP A 84 4.37 -10.23 12.78
N ALA A 85 5.49 -10.31 12.05
CA ALA A 85 6.32 -11.52 12.02
C ALA A 85 6.83 -11.88 13.42
N PRO A 86 6.65 -13.14 13.86
CA PRO A 86 6.96 -13.56 15.23
C PRO A 86 8.47 -13.63 15.52
N ASP A 87 9.29 -13.72 14.49
CA ASP A 87 10.74 -13.84 14.57
C ASP A 87 11.43 -13.19 13.35
N GLU A 88 12.75 -13.04 13.45
CA GLU A 88 13.57 -12.40 12.41
C GLU A 88 13.54 -13.18 11.09
N ALA A 89 13.61 -14.50 11.13
CA ALA A 89 13.62 -15.33 9.92
C ALA A 89 12.30 -15.22 9.15
N SER A 90 11.16 -15.16 9.85
CA SER A 90 9.85 -14.91 9.26
C SER A 90 9.74 -13.52 8.68
N ARG A 91 10.30 -12.53 9.38
CA ARG A 91 10.34 -11.13 8.91
C ARG A 91 11.17 -10.99 7.64
N ASP A 92 12.34 -11.58 7.58
CA ASP A 92 13.22 -11.57 6.41
C ASP A 92 12.54 -12.22 5.20
N LYS A 93 11.86 -13.34 5.41
CA LYS A 93 11.09 -14.01 4.36
C LYS A 93 9.98 -13.12 3.80
N GLU A 94 9.22 -12.44 4.66
CA GLU A 94 8.18 -11.52 4.20
C GLU A 94 8.77 -10.28 3.53
N PHE A 95 9.89 -9.75 4.01
CA PHE A 95 10.63 -8.68 3.36
C PHE A 95 11.05 -9.04 1.93
N GLU A 96 11.63 -10.23 1.73
CA GLU A 96 11.98 -10.75 0.41
C GLU A 96 10.77 -10.90 -0.51
N ARG A 97 9.63 -11.39 0.01
CA ARG A 97 8.38 -11.51 -0.76
C ARG A 97 7.87 -10.14 -1.20
N ILE A 98 7.90 -9.16 -0.32
CA ILE A 98 7.51 -7.79 -0.64
C ILE A 98 8.44 -7.21 -1.70
N GLY A 99 9.75 -7.37 -1.55
CA GLY A 99 10.74 -6.95 -2.54
C GLY A 99 10.53 -7.57 -3.92
N GLN A 100 10.19 -8.86 -3.97
CA GLN A 100 9.84 -9.55 -5.23
C GLN A 100 8.56 -8.97 -5.86
N ALA A 101 7.52 -8.71 -5.06
CA ALA A 101 6.27 -8.14 -5.54
C ALA A 101 6.48 -6.72 -6.11
N ILE A 102 7.31 -5.90 -5.45
CA ILE A 102 7.68 -4.56 -5.90
C ILE A 102 8.40 -4.63 -7.26
N ARG A 103 9.43 -5.48 -7.38
CA ARG A 103 10.15 -5.67 -8.65
C ARG A 103 9.23 -6.11 -9.78
N GLN A 104 8.33 -7.05 -9.51
CA GLN A 104 7.35 -7.52 -10.50
C GLN A 104 6.38 -6.42 -10.91
N ALA A 105 5.89 -5.62 -9.96
CA ALA A 105 4.99 -4.49 -10.25
C ALA A 105 5.67 -3.50 -11.22
N HIS A 106 6.93 -3.13 -10.96
CA HIS A 106 7.70 -2.26 -11.84
C HIS A 106 7.90 -2.87 -13.24
N GLN A 107 8.24 -4.16 -13.34
CA GLN A 107 8.39 -4.84 -14.63
C GLN A 107 7.09 -4.84 -15.45
N LEU A 108 5.94 -4.83 -14.78
CA LEU A 108 4.63 -4.72 -15.40
C LEU A 108 4.20 -3.26 -15.68
N GLY A 109 5.02 -2.27 -15.31
CA GLY A 109 4.71 -0.86 -15.45
C GLY A 109 3.61 -0.37 -14.50
N LEU A 110 3.52 -0.96 -13.31
CA LEU A 110 2.71 -0.47 -12.20
C LEU A 110 3.58 0.40 -11.30
N ARG A 111 3.02 1.48 -10.77
CA ARG A 111 3.61 2.28 -9.70
C ARG A 111 3.35 1.61 -8.36
N VAL A 112 4.22 1.83 -7.37
CA VAL A 112 4.17 1.07 -6.13
C VAL A 112 4.16 1.96 -4.91
N ASN A 113 3.16 1.74 -4.07
CA ASN A 113 3.10 2.19 -2.68
C ASN A 113 3.21 0.99 -1.75
N ILE A 114 3.59 1.21 -0.50
CA ILE A 114 3.56 0.19 0.55
C ILE A 114 2.86 0.74 1.79
N GLY A 115 2.26 -0.14 2.57
CA GLY A 115 1.59 0.31 3.79
C GLY A 115 1.10 -0.80 4.69
N HIS A 116 0.59 -0.37 5.82
CA HIS A 116 0.05 -1.17 6.91
C HIS A 116 1.11 -1.83 7.80
N GLY A 117 1.06 -1.51 9.10
CA GLY A 117 1.94 -2.10 10.12
C GLY A 117 3.36 -1.49 10.20
N LEU A 118 3.76 -0.61 9.28
CA LEU A 118 5.06 0.04 9.35
C LEU A 118 5.14 1.06 10.50
N ASP A 119 6.31 1.11 11.13
CA ASP A 119 6.62 1.97 12.25
C ASP A 119 8.07 2.51 12.19
N TYR A 120 8.49 3.25 13.22
CA TYR A 120 9.83 3.86 13.31
C TYR A 120 10.98 2.85 13.46
N GLN A 121 10.70 1.58 13.79
CA GLN A 121 11.70 0.54 13.99
C GLN A 121 11.85 -0.34 12.75
N ASN A 122 10.76 -0.54 11.98
CA ASN A 122 10.70 -1.52 10.92
C ASN A 122 10.65 -0.94 9.49
N VAL A 123 10.49 0.38 9.32
CA VAL A 123 10.39 1.03 7.99
C VAL A 123 11.72 1.10 7.24
N SER A 124 12.86 1.21 7.96
CA SER A 124 14.17 1.50 7.36
C SER A 124 14.63 0.53 6.26
N PRO A 125 14.41 -0.79 6.32
CA PRO A 125 14.81 -1.68 5.24
C PRO A 125 14.16 -1.36 3.89
N PHE A 126 12.92 -0.88 3.89
CA PHE A 126 12.17 -0.55 2.68
C PHE A 126 12.67 0.72 1.99
N THR A 127 13.27 1.63 2.73
CA THR A 127 13.76 2.91 2.17
C THR A 127 14.92 2.73 1.20
N ARG A 128 15.53 1.55 1.19
CA ARG A 128 16.61 1.15 0.25
C ARG A 128 16.08 0.48 -1.02
N ILE A 129 14.78 0.17 -1.08
CA ILE A 129 14.15 -0.43 -2.27
C ILE A 129 13.75 0.71 -3.21
N PRO A 130 14.32 0.79 -4.42
CA PRO A 130 13.99 1.88 -5.33
C PRO A 130 12.56 1.76 -5.87
N GLY A 131 11.94 2.91 -6.15
CA GLY A 131 10.65 2.98 -6.84
C GLY A 131 9.43 2.78 -5.96
N ILE A 132 9.56 2.79 -4.64
CA ILE A 132 8.43 2.98 -3.73
C ILE A 132 8.12 4.47 -3.70
N GLU A 133 6.91 4.86 -4.11
CA GLU A 133 6.53 6.26 -4.22
C GLU A 133 5.90 6.81 -2.94
N GLU A 134 5.10 5.99 -2.24
CA GLU A 134 4.44 6.39 -1.00
C GLU A 134 4.51 5.29 0.06
N TYR A 135 4.57 5.74 1.32
CA TYR A 135 4.51 4.92 2.52
C TYR A 135 3.23 5.29 3.29
N SER A 136 2.22 4.42 3.25
CA SER A 136 0.94 4.63 3.94
C SER A 136 1.06 4.23 5.40
N ILE A 137 1.48 5.18 6.24
CA ILE A 137 1.74 4.96 7.67
C ILE A 137 0.85 5.89 8.50
N GLY A 138 -0.08 5.32 9.26
CA GLY A 138 -0.99 6.07 10.12
C GLY A 138 -0.83 5.73 11.59
N HIS A 139 -1.07 4.47 11.95
CA HIS A 139 -1.18 4.02 13.34
C HIS A 139 0.03 4.39 14.20
N SER A 140 1.24 4.07 13.76
CA SER A 140 2.47 4.36 14.50
C SER A 140 2.77 5.86 14.62
N ILE A 141 2.45 6.65 13.59
CA ILE A 141 2.59 8.11 13.63
C ILE A 141 1.64 8.71 14.67
N ILE A 142 0.37 8.29 14.69
CA ILE A 142 -0.60 8.77 15.67
C ILE A 142 -0.22 8.33 17.08
N ALA A 143 0.20 7.07 17.28
CA ALA A 143 0.69 6.59 18.58
C ALA A 143 1.89 7.41 19.09
N ARG A 144 2.85 7.71 18.21
CA ARG A 144 4.00 8.58 18.52
C ARG A 144 3.56 10.01 18.83
N ALA A 145 2.58 10.53 18.10
CA ALA A 145 2.08 11.89 18.25
C ALA A 145 1.47 12.17 19.63
N VAL A 146 0.90 11.16 20.29
CA VAL A 146 0.40 11.28 21.66
C VAL A 146 1.49 11.71 22.63
N LEU A 147 2.75 11.30 22.37
CA LEU A 147 3.89 11.60 23.25
C LEU A 147 4.64 12.88 22.85
N VAL A 148 4.75 13.16 21.54
CA VAL A 148 5.67 14.21 21.04
C VAL A 148 4.99 15.30 20.21
N GLY A 149 3.70 15.17 19.97
CA GLY A 149 2.94 16.03 19.07
C GLY A 149 3.01 15.56 17.59
N LEU A 150 1.97 15.88 16.81
CA LEU A 150 1.81 15.36 15.44
C LEU A 150 2.91 15.86 14.50
N ASP A 151 3.27 17.14 14.55
CA ASP A 151 4.30 17.72 13.69
C ASP A 151 5.63 16.98 13.83
N ARG A 152 6.08 16.77 15.07
CA ARG A 152 7.33 16.05 15.36
C ARG A 152 7.25 14.58 14.93
N ALA A 153 6.15 13.90 15.24
CA ALA A 153 5.98 12.50 14.82
C ALA A 153 6.08 12.33 13.30
N VAL A 154 5.42 13.21 12.53
CA VAL A 154 5.49 13.18 11.06
C VAL A 154 6.90 13.47 10.57
N ARG A 155 7.60 14.47 11.12
CA ARG A 155 9.00 14.79 10.72
C ARG A 155 9.93 13.62 10.96
N GLU A 156 9.90 13.03 12.16
CA GLU A 156 10.74 11.87 12.51
C GLU A 156 10.54 10.72 11.51
N MET A 157 9.29 10.42 11.13
CA MET A 157 9.02 9.37 10.13
C MET A 157 9.55 9.76 8.73
N LYS A 158 9.34 10.99 8.30
CA LYS A 158 9.87 11.48 7.01
C LYS A 158 11.39 11.43 6.95
N GLU A 159 12.07 11.79 8.03
CA GLU A 159 13.54 11.74 8.12
C GLU A 159 14.05 10.30 7.98
N LEU A 160 13.40 9.32 8.62
CA LEU A 160 13.73 7.90 8.47
C LEU A 160 13.59 7.43 7.01
N ILE A 161 12.48 7.79 6.36
CA ILE A 161 12.22 7.40 4.97
C ILE A 161 13.25 8.03 4.04
N GLN A 162 13.59 9.31 4.23
CA GLN A 162 14.52 10.04 3.39
C GLN A 162 16.00 9.64 3.60
N ALA A 163 16.36 9.21 4.81
CA ALA A 163 17.74 8.83 5.13
C ALA A 163 18.21 7.57 4.39
N GLY A 164 17.30 6.66 4.08
CA GLY A 164 17.62 5.41 3.37
C GLY A 164 17.72 5.53 1.84
N GLY A 165 17.25 6.62 1.26
CA GLY A 165 17.26 6.88 -0.18
C GLY A 165 18.51 7.62 -0.70
N ARG A 166 19.55 7.77 0.14
CA ARG A 166 20.82 8.38 -0.23
C ARG A 166 21.88 7.35 -0.54
#